data_37f9c06316793bffa680b7c42f123fc7
#
_entry.id   37f9c06316793bffa680b7c42f123fc7
#
_cell.length_a   1.000
_cell.length_b   1.000
_cell.length_c   1.000
_cell.angle_alpha   90.00
_cell.angle_beta   90.00
_cell.angle_gamma   90.00
#
_symmetry.space_group_name_H-M   'P 1'
#
loop_
_entity.id
_entity.type
_entity.pdbx_description
1 polymer ?
#
loop_
_entity_poly.entity_id
_entity_poly.type
_entity_poly.pdbx_seq_one_letter_code
_entity_poly.pdbx_strand_id
1 'polypeptide(L)'
;MNRGKKPLLQTMGREMTITTHGFDDIPEGPNVFVANHACMRDIFAIPASLPEDCDVVISSRLAYKNSSVYTAVRRLVIENALHTIPLEVHGGKEYLEVGLKMAKQALLDGRSLLIFPEGAYTGSAQVTKGRTGASRILFGASIGGVKPNLLPVGIHYEPWPTDLDAYAPQNEQIHVTLCGPIDYTAAYRDYTASTDHKSHRRALHAPIDMAMLAIAKATDLPYID
;
A
#
# COMPACT_ATOMS: atom_id res chain seq x y z
N MET A 1 -1.62 20.41 0.36
CA MET A 1 -0.86 20.85 -0.83
C MET A 1 -0.45 19.61 -1.58
N ASN A 2 -1.05 19.37 -2.74
CA ASN A 2 -0.77 18.15 -3.53
C ASN A 2 0.66 18.27 -4.08
N ARG A 3 1.56 17.35 -3.69
CA ARG A 3 2.92 17.29 -4.22
C ARG A 3 2.85 16.53 -5.56
N GLY A 4 3.43 17.10 -6.61
CA GLY A 4 3.49 16.38 -7.89
C GLY A 4 4.34 15.10 -7.81
N LYS A 5 4.06 14.14 -8.67
CA LYS A 5 4.89 12.92 -8.82
C LYS A 5 6.33 13.29 -9.15
N LYS A 6 7.27 12.60 -8.51
CA LYS A 6 8.70 12.79 -8.77
C LYS A 6 9.05 12.41 -10.22
N PRO A 7 9.96 13.15 -10.88
CA PRO A 7 10.31 12.89 -12.29
C PRO A 7 10.78 11.45 -12.58
N LEU A 8 11.55 10.86 -11.65
CA LEU A 8 12.01 9.48 -11.83
C LEU A 8 10.86 8.49 -11.84
N LEU A 9 9.85 8.65 -10.99
CA LEU A 9 8.65 7.82 -11.00
C LEU A 9 7.89 7.93 -12.33
N GLN A 10 7.77 9.15 -12.87
CA GLN A 10 7.13 9.37 -14.17
C GLN A 10 7.89 8.67 -15.31
N THR A 11 9.23 8.73 -15.28
CA THR A 11 10.05 8.02 -16.26
C THR A 11 9.88 6.51 -16.15
N MET A 12 9.99 5.95 -14.94
CA MET A 12 9.81 4.51 -14.71
C MET A 12 8.44 4.04 -15.14
N GLY A 13 7.37 4.80 -14.85
CA GLY A 13 6.01 4.46 -15.27
C GLY A 13 5.82 4.43 -16.79
N ARG A 14 6.53 5.28 -17.53
CA ARG A 14 6.50 5.27 -19.02
C ARG A 14 7.24 4.08 -19.65
N GLU A 15 8.22 3.52 -18.95
CA GLU A 15 8.96 2.34 -19.39
C GLU A 15 8.22 1.04 -19.09
N MET A 16 7.18 1.08 -18.24
CA MET A 16 6.35 -0.06 -17.90
C MET A 16 5.13 -0.13 -18.83
N THR A 17 4.78 -1.32 -19.28
CA THR A 17 3.52 -1.55 -20.01
C THR A 17 2.39 -1.73 -19.00
N ILE A 18 1.76 -0.64 -18.59
CA ILE A 18 0.71 -0.64 -17.56
C ILE A 18 -0.66 -0.43 -18.20
N THR A 19 -1.60 -1.33 -17.92
CA THR A 19 -3.03 -1.16 -18.20
C THR A 19 -3.78 -0.91 -16.91
N THR A 20 -4.60 0.15 -16.86
CA THR A 20 -5.34 0.56 -15.68
C THR A 20 -6.83 0.34 -15.85
N HIS A 21 -7.53 -0.07 -14.78
CA HIS A 21 -8.97 -0.26 -14.74
C HIS A 21 -9.57 0.36 -13.48
N GLY A 22 -10.74 1.02 -13.60
CA GLY A 22 -11.51 1.54 -12.47
C GLY A 22 -10.99 2.83 -11.84
N PHE A 23 -10.13 3.59 -12.52
CA PHE A 23 -9.52 4.82 -11.98
C PHE A 23 -10.33 6.09 -12.28
N ASP A 24 -11.49 5.97 -12.93
CA ASP A 24 -12.30 7.14 -13.35
C ASP A 24 -13.02 7.81 -12.17
N ASP A 25 -13.31 7.07 -11.09
CA ASP A 25 -14.10 7.53 -9.94
C ASP A 25 -13.35 7.41 -8.61
N ILE A 26 -12.15 8.00 -8.52
CA ILE A 26 -11.44 8.09 -7.24
C ILE A 26 -12.12 9.14 -6.36
N PRO A 27 -12.57 8.79 -5.13
CA PRO A 27 -13.20 9.74 -4.23
C PRO A 27 -12.27 10.89 -3.85
N GLU A 28 -12.84 12.08 -3.68
CA GLU A 28 -12.10 13.23 -3.14
C GLU A 28 -11.67 13.00 -1.68
N GLY A 29 -10.56 13.62 -1.30
CA GLY A 29 -9.99 13.57 0.05
C GLY A 29 -8.80 12.61 0.16
N PRO A 30 -8.27 12.42 1.38
CA PRO A 30 -7.15 11.51 1.57
C PRO A 30 -7.59 10.05 1.36
N ASN A 31 -6.84 9.34 0.54
CA ASN A 31 -7.09 7.95 0.17
C ASN A 31 -6.05 7.02 0.80
N VAL A 32 -6.48 5.88 1.30
CA VAL A 32 -5.60 4.77 1.69
C VAL A 32 -5.74 3.68 0.64
N PHE A 33 -4.79 3.65 -0.29
CA PHE A 33 -4.67 2.59 -1.27
C PHE A 33 -4.04 1.36 -0.62
N VAL A 34 -4.77 0.26 -0.62
CA VAL A 34 -4.34 -1.03 -0.09
C VAL A 34 -4.13 -1.96 -1.26
N ALA A 35 -2.92 -2.51 -1.43
CA ALA A 35 -2.61 -3.33 -2.59
C ALA A 35 -2.01 -4.68 -2.20
N ASN A 36 -2.18 -5.71 -3.05
CA ASN A 36 -1.38 -6.91 -2.99
C ASN A 36 0.05 -6.63 -3.46
N HIS A 37 1.00 -7.49 -3.05
CA HIS A 37 2.42 -7.25 -3.28
C HIS A 37 3.08 -8.45 -3.97
N ALA A 38 3.24 -8.34 -5.28
CA ALA A 38 3.84 -9.37 -6.12
C ALA A 38 5.37 -9.30 -6.15
N CYS A 39 5.91 -8.10 -6.36
CA CYS A 39 7.35 -7.87 -6.51
C CYS A 39 7.74 -6.40 -6.22
N MET A 40 9.02 -6.09 -6.31
CA MET A 40 9.55 -4.75 -6.04
C MET A 40 8.98 -3.67 -6.97
N ARG A 41 8.60 -4.00 -8.21
CA ARG A 41 8.06 -3.03 -9.17
C ARG A 41 6.71 -2.45 -8.77
N ASP A 42 5.94 -3.14 -7.91
CA ASP A 42 4.62 -2.67 -7.45
C ASP A 42 4.68 -1.30 -6.81
N ILE A 43 5.76 -1.02 -6.06
CA ILE A 43 5.95 0.28 -5.38
C ILE A 43 6.14 1.44 -6.36
N PHE A 44 6.40 1.16 -7.64
CA PHE A 44 6.50 2.15 -8.71
C PHE A 44 5.28 2.09 -9.64
N ALA A 45 4.86 0.88 -10.06
CA ALA A 45 3.77 0.69 -11.00
C ALA A 45 2.44 1.25 -10.48
N ILE A 46 2.09 0.98 -9.22
CA ILE A 46 0.85 1.49 -8.63
C ILE A 46 0.88 3.02 -8.49
N PRO A 47 1.89 3.66 -7.86
CA PRO A 47 1.94 5.12 -7.81
C PRO A 47 2.02 5.81 -9.18
N ALA A 48 2.65 5.16 -10.17
CA ALA A 48 2.67 5.69 -11.53
C ALA A 48 1.26 5.70 -12.17
N SER A 49 0.43 4.71 -11.82
CA SER A 49 -0.95 4.55 -12.32
C SER A 49 -1.96 5.49 -11.65
N LEU A 50 -1.70 5.93 -10.42
CA LEU A 50 -2.61 6.82 -9.69
C LEU A 50 -2.65 8.21 -10.33
N PRO A 51 -3.80 8.90 -10.40
CA PRO A 51 -3.89 10.27 -10.92
C PRO A 51 -3.24 11.29 -9.98
N GLU A 52 -3.15 10.99 -8.70
CA GLU A 52 -2.55 11.83 -7.66
C GLU A 52 -1.27 11.21 -7.08
N ASP A 53 -0.44 12.05 -6.46
CA ASP A 53 0.72 11.59 -5.71
C ASP A 53 0.30 11.02 -4.35
N CYS A 54 0.98 9.95 -3.91
CA CYS A 54 0.76 9.33 -2.61
C CYS A 54 2.08 9.05 -1.89
N ASP A 55 2.03 9.01 -0.56
CA ASP A 55 3.13 8.52 0.24
C ASP A 55 3.10 6.97 0.26
N VAL A 56 4.22 6.33 -0.06
CA VAL A 56 4.32 4.87 -0.05
C VAL A 56 4.85 4.40 1.30
N VAL A 57 4.08 3.57 1.99
CA VAL A 57 4.51 2.96 3.26
C VAL A 57 5.39 1.76 2.95
N ILE A 58 6.67 1.86 3.30
CA ILE A 58 7.67 0.83 2.99
C ILE A 58 8.31 0.27 4.25
N SER A 59 8.84 -0.97 4.17
CA SER A 59 9.63 -1.53 5.26
C SER A 59 10.88 -0.68 5.49
N SER A 60 11.17 -0.33 6.75
CA SER A 60 12.38 0.39 7.13
C SER A 60 13.67 -0.35 6.75
N ARG A 61 13.62 -1.68 6.59
CA ARG A 61 14.74 -2.45 6.05
C ARG A 61 15.14 -2.02 4.65
N LEU A 62 14.19 -1.58 3.83
CA LEU A 62 14.46 -0.99 2.53
C LEU A 62 15.01 0.42 2.65
N ALA A 63 14.60 1.17 3.67
CA ALA A 63 15.02 2.56 3.89
C ALA A 63 16.37 2.68 4.62
N TYR A 64 16.71 1.77 5.56
CA TYR A 64 17.78 2.02 6.52
C TYR A 64 18.83 0.91 6.70
N LYS A 65 18.73 -0.27 6.06
CA LYS A 65 19.65 -1.39 6.34
C LYS A 65 20.75 -1.62 5.30
N ASN A 66 21.96 -1.41 5.80
CA ASN A 66 23.29 -2.02 5.58
C ASN A 66 23.97 -2.03 4.19
N SER A 67 25.03 -1.23 4.14
CA SER A 67 26.45 -1.50 3.79
C SER A 67 26.83 -2.24 2.50
N SER A 68 25.92 -2.71 1.64
CA SER A 68 26.29 -3.09 0.28
C SER A 68 25.99 -1.96 -0.69
N VAL A 69 26.80 -1.81 -1.74
CA VAL A 69 26.57 -0.86 -2.83
C VAL A 69 25.19 -1.05 -3.42
N TYR A 70 24.72 -2.30 -3.52
CA TYR A 70 23.39 -2.66 -3.99
C TYR A 70 22.26 -2.03 -3.14
N THR A 71 22.38 -2.09 -1.81
CA THR A 71 21.38 -1.50 -0.89
C THR A 71 21.40 0.03 -0.96
N ALA A 72 22.56 0.65 -1.14
CA ALA A 72 22.68 2.09 -1.29
C ALA A 72 22.05 2.59 -2.59
N VAL A 73 22.27 1.90 -3.71
CA VAL A 73 21.64 2.22 -5.01
C VAL A 73 20.13 2.06 -4.92
N ARG A 74 19.66 0.95 -4.32
CA ARG A 74 18.24 0.68 -4.11
C ARG A 74 17.55 1.79 -3.33
N ARG A 75 18.15 2.21 -2.22
CA ARG A 75 17.68 3.34 -1.42
C ARG A 75 17.63 4.63 -2.24
N LEU A 76 18.67 4.94 -2.98
CA LEU A 76 18.74 6.15 -3.80
C LEU A 76 17.61 6.18 -4.85
N VAL A 77 17.33 5.06 -5.51
CA VAL A 77 16.22 4.95 -6.48
C VAL A 77 14.87 5.21 -5.79
N ILE A 78 14.61 4.55 -4.66
CA ILE A 78 13.36 4.71 -3.93
C ILE A 78 13.18 6.16 -3.46
N GLU A 79 14.19 6.77 -2.83
CA GLU A 79 14.11 8.13 -2.30
C GLU A 79 13.94 9.19 -3.41
N ASN A 80 14.45 8.92 -4.62
CA ASN A 80 14.29 9.83 -5.76
C ASN A 80 13.01 9.61 -6.56
N ALA A 81 12.41 8.41 -6.49
CA ALA A 81 11.18 8.10 -7.20
C ALA A 81 9.92 8.33 -6.36
N LEU A 82 9.97 8.10 -5.05
CA LEU A 82 8.80 8.04 -4.18
C LEU A 82 8.89 9.01 -3.00
N HIS A 83 7.74 9.44 -2.51
CA HIS A 83 7.58 9.94 -1.14
C HIS A 83 7.34 8.73 -0.24
N THR A 84 8.21 8.47 0.74
CA THR A 84 8.14 7.24 1.54
C THR A 84 7.93 7.50 3.01
N ILE A 85 7.18 6.61 3.65
CA ILE A 85 7.03 6.53 5.10
C ILE A 85 7.60 5.19 5.56
N PRO A 86 8.69 5.18 6.34
CA PRO A 86 9.28 3.93 6.82
C PRO A 86 8.42 3.31 7.92
N LEU A 87 8.13 2.00 7.78
CA LEU A 87 7.42 1.21 8.79
C LEU A 87 8.33 0.07 9.27
N GLU A 88 8.78 0.13 10.52
CA GLU A 88 9.63 -0.93 11.10
C GLU A 88 8.78 -1.99 11.78
N VAL A 89 8.66 -3.15 11.13
CA VAL A 89 7.86 -4.27 11.64
C VAL A 89 8.67 -5.18 12.58
N HIS A 90 10.01 -5.15 12.48
CA HIS A 90 10.90 -6.05 13.22
C HIS A 90 11.79 -5.36 14.25
N GLY A 91 11.75 -4.03 14.33
CA GLY A 91 12.56 -3.22 15.24
C GLY A 91 11.99 -3.04 16.64
N GLY A 92 10.84 -3.68 16.92
CA GLY A 92 10.13 -3.53 18.19
C GLY A 92 8.93 -2.57 18.10
N LYS A 93 8.12 -2.59 19.17
CA LYS A 93 6.83 -1.87 19.20
C LYS A 93 7.00 -0.35 19.01
N GLU A 94 8.03 0.23 19.57
CA GLU A 94 8.27 1.68 19.51
C GLU A 94 8.52 2.17 18.08
N TYR A 95 9.34 1.45 17.31
CA TYR A 95 9.62 1.82 15.92
C TYR A 95 8.40 1.65 15.02
N LEU A 96 7.59 0.61 15.27
CA LEU A 96 6.33 0.42 14.58
C LEU A 96 5.37 1.60 14.84
N GLU A 97 5.23 2.03 16.08
CA GLU A 97 4.35 3.15 16.46
C GLU A 97 4.79 4.48 15.83
N VAL A 98 6.10 4.71 15.67
CA VAL A 98 6.61 5.91 14.97
C VAL A 98 6.14 5.92 13.51
N GLY A 99 6.31 4.83 12.78
CA GLY A 99 5.87 4.73 11.38
C GLY A 99 4.34 4.87 11.23
N LEU A 100 3.58 4.21 12.11
CA LEU A 100 2.11 4.35 12.14
C LEU A 100 1.68 5.80 12.43
N LYS A 101 2.38 6.51 13.33
CA LYS A 101 2.11 7.92 13.63
C LYS A 101 2.41 8.82 12.44
N MET A 102 3.52 8.58 11.74
CA MET A 102 3.87 9.34 10.51
C MET A 102 2.82 9.13 9.42
N ALA A 103 2.41 7.90 9.18
CA ALA A 103 1.38 7.58 8.19
C ALA A 103 0.01 8.19 8.55
N LYS A 104 -0.39 8.12 9.83
CA LYS A 104 -1.58 8.81 10.31
C LYS A 104 -1.49 10.31 10.08
N GLN A 105 -0.36 10.94 10.40
CA GLN A 105 -0.17 12.38 10.20
C GLN A 105 -0.26 12.78 8.72
N ALA A 106 0.24 11.94 7.81
CA ALA A 106 0.10 12.16 6.38
C ALA A 106 -1.37 12.28 5.95
N LEU A 107 -2.24 11.39 6.46
CA LEU A 107 -3.68 11.48 6.20
C LEU A 107 -4.33 12.72 6.82
N LEU A 108 -3.93 13.11 8.04
CA LEU A 108 -4.42 14.34 8.69
C LEU A 108 -4.00 15.60 7.93
N ASP A 109 -2.86 15.56 7.24
CA ASP A 109 -2.36 16.62 6.36
C ASP A 109 -3.04 16.60 4.97
N GLY A 110 -4.03 15.71 4.74
CA GLY A 110 -4.75 15.58 3.46
C GLY A 110 -3.97 14.82 2.38
N ARG A 111 -2.92 14.07 2.74
CA ARG A 111 -2.13 13.27 1.80
C ARG A 111 -2.66 11.84 1.73
N SER A 112 -2.59 11.25 0.54
CA SER A 112 -2.95 9.84 0.31
C SER A 112 -1.78 8.90 0.59
N LEU A 113 -2.09 7.64 0.91
CA LEU A 113 -1.11 6.59 1.22
C LEU A 113 -1.29 5.37 0.33
N LEU A 114 -0.18 4.74 -0.04
CA LEU A 114 -0.16 3.37 -0.55
C LEU A 114 0.48 2.46 0.50
N ILE A 115 -0.18 1.36 0.84
CA ILE A 115 0.30 0.35 1.78
C ILE A 115 0.06 -1.05 1.25
N PHE A 116 1.00 -1.96 1.50
CA PHE A 116 0.93 -3.39 1.20
C PHE A 116 0.71 -4.17 2.49
N PRO A 117 -0.55 -4.57 2.82
CA PRO A 117 -0.85 -5.18 4.13
C PRO A 117 -0.21 -6.55 4.34
N GLU A 118 0.14 -7.26 3.28
CA GLU A 118 0.86 -8.53 3.34
C GLU A 118 2.21 -8.39 4.07
N GLY A 119 2.84 -7.22 3.96
CA GLY A 119 4.07 -6.86 4.66
C GLY A 119 5.35 -7.36 3.99
N ALA A 120 5.23 -8.13 2.92
CA ALA A 120 6.30 -8.57 2.02
C ALA A 120 5.67 -8.98 0.70
N TYR A 121 6.40 -8.94 -0.41
CA TYR A 121 5.93 -9.52 -1.66
C TYR A 121 5.99 -11.07 -1.58
N THR A 122 4.96 -11.70 -2.14
CA THR A 122 4.75 -13.15 -1.99
C THR A 122 5.57 -13.99 -2.95
N GLY A 123 5.98 -13.40 -4.08
CA GLY A 123 6.69 -14.12 -5.14
C GLY A 123 5.86 -15.15 -5.90
N SER A 124 4.58 -15.25 -5.60
CA SER A 124 3.65 -16.18 -6.23
C SER A 124 2.37 -15.47 -6.66
N ALA A 125 1.69 -16.00 -7.68
CA ALA A 125 0.44 -15.47 -8.21
C ALA A 125 -0.72 -15.73 -7.23
N GLN A 126 -0.71 -15.03 -6.10
CA GLN A 126 -1.72 -15.14 -5.05
C GLN A 126 -1.83 -13.85 -4.25
N VAL A 127 -2.94 -13.67 -3.59
CA VAL A 127 -3.19 -12.63 -2.59
C VAL A 127 -3.22 -13.27 -1.22
N THR A 128 -2.46 -12.76 -0.27
CA THR A 128 -2.40 -13.30 1.09
C THR A 128 -3.10 -12.41 2.09
N LYS A 129 -3.39 -12.98 3.28
CA LYS A 129 -4.02 -12.25 4.37
C LYS A 129 -3.25 -11.00 4.77
N GLY A 130 -3.98 -9.89 4.89
CA GLY A 130 -3.39 -8.62 5.28
C GLY A 130 -3.20 -8.46 6.80
N ARG A 131 -2.16 -7.70 7.19
CA ARG A 131 -1.90 -7.27 8.57
C ARG A 131 -2.70 -6.00 8.91
N THR A 132 -2.95 -5.76 10.19
CA THR A 132 -3.81 -4.67 10.69
C THR A 132 -3.19 -3.27 10.65
N GLY A 133 -1.97 -3.10 10.12
CA GLY A 133 -1.28 -1.81 10.07
C GLY A 133 -2.09 -0.72 9.37
N ALA A 134 -2.66 -1.04 8.20
CA ALA A 134 -3.49 -0.12 7.43
C ALA A 134 -4.75 0.31 8.19
N SER A 135 -5.45 -0.61 8.88
CA SER A 135 -6.62 -0.27 9.72
C SER A 135 -6.25 0.62 10.90
N ARG A 136 -5.08 0.40 11.53
CA ARG A 136 -4.62 1.26 12.62
C ARG A 136 -4.38 2.70 12.16
N ILE A 137 -3.80 2.87 10.98
CA ILE A 137 -3.59 4.18 10.35
C ILE A 137 -4.94 4.82 10.04
N LEU A 138 -5.84 4.08 9.37
CA LEU A 138 -7.17 4.51 8.95
C LEU A 138 -8.02 4.96 10.14
N PHE A 139 -8.15 4.11 11.17
CA PHE A 139 -8.92 4.42 12.37
C PHE A 139 -8.28 5.54 13.20
N GLY A 140 -6.94 5.56 13.25
CA GLY A 140 -6.22 6.64 13.91
C GLY A 140 -6.45 8.00 13.25
N ALA A 141 -6.55 8.09 11.92
CA ALA A 141 -6.91 9.29 11.21
C ALA A 141 -8.38 9.67 11.46
N SER A 142 -9.28 8.67 11.48
CA SER A 142 -10.71 8.89 11.78
C SER A 142 -10.93 9.44 13.20
N ILE A 143 -10.20 8.95 14.19
CA ILE A 143 -10.19 9.53 15.55
C ILE A 143 -9.66 10.97 15.53
N GLY A 144 -8.72 11.28 14.65
CA GLY A 144 -8.17 12.63 14.46
C GLY A 144 -9.07 13.58 13.67
N GLY A 145 -10.29 13.16 13.29
CA GLY A 145 -11.28 13.98 12.60
C GLY A 145 -11.24 13.92 11.07
N VAL A 146 -10.36 13.11 10.48
CA VAL A 146 -10.31 12.89 9.03
C VAL A 146 -10.77 11.47 8.74
N LYS A 147 -11.79 11.30 7.88
CA LYS A 147 -12.28 9.99 7.41
C LYS A 147 -11.70 9.69 6.03
N PRO A 148 -10.54 8.98 5.93
CA PRO A 148 -9.97 8.63 4.65
C PRO A 148 -10.82 7.60 3.91
N ASN A 149 -10.73 7.56 2.58
CA ASN A 149 -11.33 6.47 1.81
C ASN A 149 -10.39 5.25 1.82
N LEU A 150 -10.95 4.06 1.93
CA LEU A 150 -10.20 2.80 1.81
C LEU A 150 -10.42 2.23 0.42
N LEU A 151 -9.36 2.20 -0.38
CA LEU A 151 -9.38 1.84 -1.80
C LEU A 151 -8.48 0.64 -2.07
N PRO A 152 -9.03 -0.56 -2.30
CA PRO A 152 -8.24 -1.70 -2.72
C PRO A 152 -7.73 -1.54 -4.15
N VAL A 153 -6.48 -1.91 -4.39
CA VAL A 153 -5.82 -1.89 -5.69
C VAL A 153 -5.22 -3.26 -5.98
N GLY A 154 -5.72 -3.92 -7.00
CA GLY A 154 -5.17 -5.18 -7.47
C GLY A 154 -4.04 -4.93 -8.46
N ILE A 155 -2.92 -5.65 -8.31
CA ILE A 155 -1.87 -5.70 -9.31
C ILE A 155 -1.66 -7.15 -9.78
N HIS A 156 -1.60 -7.33 -11.10
CA HIS A 156 -1.38 -8.61 -11.76
C HIS A 156 -0.35 -8.44 -12.89
N TYR A 157 0.46 -9.46 -13.13
CA TYR A 157 1.53 -9.48 -14.13
C TYR A 157 1.33 -10.61 -15.14
N GLU A 158 1.54 -10.33 -16.43
CA GLU A 158 1.51 -11.32 -17.50
C GLU A 158 2.77 -11.18 -18.37
N PRO A 159 3.69 -12.16 -18.35
CA PRO A 159 3.77 -13.30 -17.42
C PRO A 159 4.11 -12.87 -15.97
N TRP A 160 3.92 -13.79 -15.02
CA TRP A 160 4.30 -13.51 -13.62
C TRP A 160 5.80 -13.28 -13.49
N PRO A 161 6.26 -12.28 -12.70
CA PRO A 161 7.66 -11.92 -12.61
C PRO A 161 8.53 -13.04 -12.03
N THR A 162 9.67 -13.29 -12.67
CA THR A 162 10.65 -14.29 -12.24
C THR A 162 11.75 -13.68 -11.35
N ASP A 163 12.13 -12.42 -11.61
CA ASP A 163 13.00 -11.63 -10.73
C ASP A 163 12.17 -10.63 -9.94
N LEU A 164 11.92 -10.98 -8.67
CA LEU A 164 11.06 -10.20 -7.78
C LEU A 164 11.73 -8.91 -7.29
N ASP A 165 13.04 -8.85 -7.33
CA ASP A 165 13.83 -7.70 -6.89
C ASP A 165 14.17 -6.72 -8.01
N ALA A 166 13.87 -7.06 -9.26
CA ALA A 166 14.14 -6.19 -10.39
C ALA A 166 13.31 -4.89 -10.32
N TYR A 167 13.94 -3.78 -10.64
CA TYR A 167 13.29 -2.46 -10.78
C TYR A 167 12.83 -2.21 -12.21
N ALA A 168 13.63 -2.68 -13.18
CA ALA A 168 13.33 -2.52 -14.60
C ALA A 168 12.23 -3.49 -15.04
N PRO A 169 11.37 -3.08 -15.99
CA PRO A 169 10.41 -3.97 -16.63
C PRO A 169 11.12 -5.16 -17.29
N GLN A 170 10.48 -6.34 -17.27
CA GLN A 170 10.99 -7.58 -17.85
C GLN A 170 10.05 -8.09 -18.95
N ASN A 171 9.50 -7.20 -19.78
CA ASN A 171 8.53 -7.48 -20.85
C ASN A 171 7.17 -8.01 -20.33
N GLU A 172 6.83 -7.78 -19.07
CA GLU A 172 5.51 -8.09 -18.55
C GLU A 172 4.49 -7.02 -18.94
N GLN A 173 3.25 -7.43 -19.14
CA GLN A 173 2.09 -6.55 -19.03
C GLN A 173 1.69 -6.44 -17.55
N ILE A 174 1.51 -5.22 -17.07
CA ILE A 174 1.12 -4.94 -15.70
C ILE A 174 -0.32 -4.44 -15.72
N HIS A 175 -1.21 -5.17 -15.06
CA HIS A 175 -2.60 -4.79 -14.91
C HIS A 175 -2.79 -4.22 -13.50
N VAL A 176 -3.22 -2.96 -13.40
CA VAL A 176 -3.52 -2.29 -12.13
C VAL A 176 -5.01 -1.96 -12.11
N THR A 177 -5.73 -2.58 -11.18
CA THR A 177 -7.19 -2.44 -11.05
C THR A 177 -7.55 -1.76 -9.75
N LEU A 178 -8.18 -0.60 -9.80
CA LEU A 178 -8.81 0.01 -8.64
C LEU A 178 -10.16 -0.66 -8.39
N CYS A 179 -10.31 -1.25 -7.22
CA CYS A 179 -11.58 -1.79 -6.77
C CYS A 179 -12.45 -0.68 -6.16
N GLY A 180 -13.75 -0.91 -6.06
CA GLY A 180 -14.64 0.04 -5.39
C GLY A 180 -14.25 0.29 -3.92
N PRO A 181 -14.61 1.45 -3.36
CA PRO A 181 -14.27 1.80 -1.98
C PRO A 181 -14.90 0.84 -0.97
N ILE A 182 -14.15 0.54 0.08
CA ILE A 182 -14.62 -0.30 1.20
C ILE A 182 -15.24 0.59 2.27
N ASP A 183 -16.50 0.34 2.60
CA ASP A 183 -17.13 0.96 3.78
C ASP A 183 -16.68 0.25 5.06
N TYR A 184 -15.88 0.93 5.84
CA TYR A 184 -15.38 0.45 7.13
C TYR A 184 -16.09 1.07 8.34
N THR A 185 -17.20 1.76 8.15
CA THR A 185 -17.93 2.50 9.21
C THR A 185 -18.34 1.58 10.36
N ALA A 186 -18.86 0.38 10.05
CA ALA A 186 -19.24 -0.59 11.07
C ALA A 186 -18.02 -1.08 11.87
N ALA A 187 -16.92 -1.43 11.20
CA ALA A 187 -15.69 -1.87 11.84
C ALA A 187 -15.07 -0.77 12.71
N TYR A 188 -15.09 0.49 12.27
CA TYR A 188 -14.63 1.63 13.04
C TYR A 188 -15.46 1.85 14.32
N ARG A 189 -16.78 1.77 14.21
CA ARG A 189 -17.72 1.85 15.36
C ARG A 189 -17.41 0.73 16.37
N ASP A 190 -17.27 -0.51 15.89
CA ASP A 190 -16.97 -1.67 16.73
C ASP A 190 -15.59 -1.52 17.40
N TYR A 191 -14.59 -0.95 16.69
CA TYR A 191 -13.27 -0.65 17.23
C TYR A 191 -13.35 0.36 18.38
N THR A 192 -14.10 1.45 18.23
CA THR A 192 -14.20 2.51 19.24
C THR A 192 -15.06 2.11 20.44
N ALA A 193 -16.03 1.20 20.25
CA ALA A 193 -16.91 0.70 21.29
C ALA A 193 -16.35 -0.52 22.05
N SER A 194 -15.35 -1.22 21.49
CA SER A 194 -14.85 -2.47 22.08
C SER A 194 -14.00 -2.21 23.32
N THR A 195 -14.27 -2.98 24.37
CA THR A 195 -13.51 -2.95 25.64
C THR A 195 -12.61 -4.17 25.82
N ASP A 196 -12.77 -5.20 25.00
CA ASP A 196 -11.97 -6.41 25.05
C ASP A 196 -11.02 -6.54 23.84
N HIS A 197 -9.90 -7.21 24.05
CA HIS A 197 -8.84 -7.35 23.06
C HIS A 197 -9.28 -8.15 21.80
N LYS A 198 -10.18 -9.13 21.95
CA LYS A 198 -10.63 -9.97 20.84
C LYS A 198 -11.52 -9.20 19.86
N SER A 199 -12.50 -8.47 20.38
CA SER A 199 -13.40 -7.60 19.59
C SER A 199 -12.61 -6.49 18.92
N HIS A 200 -11.69 -5.85 19.64
CA HIS A 200 -10.80 -4.82 19.12
C HIS A 200 -9.95 -5.34 17.93
N ARG A 201 -9.35 -6.52 18.09
CA ARG A 201 -8.56 -7.15 17.03
C ARG A 201 -9.42 -7.52 15.82
N ARG A 202 -10.63 -8.06 16.04
CA ARG A 202 -11.57 -8.39 14.97
C ARG A 202 -11.95 -7.15 14.15
N ALA A 203 -12.27 -6.05 14.81
CA ALA A 203 -12.60 -4.80 14.15
C ALA A 203 -11.44 -4.26 13.28
N LEU A 204 -10.19 -4.42 13.73
CA LEU A 204 -9.00 -4.05 12.95
C LEU A 204 -8.78 -4.94 11.70
N HIS A 205 -9.14 -6.22 11.74
CA HIS A 205 -8.97 -7.10 10.58
C HIS A 205 -10.06 -6.89 9.52
N ALA A 206 -11.30 -6.64 9.92
CA ALA A 206 -12.46 -6.63 9.01
C ALA A 206 -12.27 -5.77 7.74
N PRO A 207 -11.86 -4.49 7.77
CA PRO A 207 -11.71 -3.71 6.55
C PRO A 207 -10.59 -4.20 5.65
N ILE A 208 -9.51 -4.77 6.21
CA ILE A 208 -8.39 -5.28 5.41
C ILE A 208 -8.74 -6.62 4.78
N ASP A 209 -9.42 -7.51 5.51
CA ASP A 209 -9.90 -8.78 4.96
C ASP A 209 -10.84 -8.52 3.78
N MET A 210 -11.76 -7.55 3.90
CA MET A 210 -12.64 -7.12 2.80
C MET A 210 -11.84 -6.58 1.61
N ALA A 211 -10.83 -5.75 1.85
CA ALA A 211 -9.98 -5.18 0.81
C ALA A 211 -9.19 -6.27 0.07
N MET A 212 -8.55 -7.19 0.80
CA MET A 212 -7.75 -8.26 0.20
C MET A 212 -8.62 -9.24 -0.60
N LEU A 213 -9.83 -9.54 -0.16
CA LEU A 213 -10.80 -10.33 -0.92
C LEU A 213 -11.26 -9.61 -2.20
N ALA A 214 -11.49 -8.30 -2.14
CA ALA A 214 -11.84 -7.51 -3.33
C ALA A 214 -10.69 -7.52 -4.36
N ILE A 215 -9.45 -7.41 -3.90
CA ILE A 215 -8.24 -7.50 -4.73
C ILE A 215 -8.14 -8.88 -5.39
N ALA A 216 -8.26 -9.96 -4.62
CA ALA A 216 -8.18 -11.33 -5.14
C ALA A 216 -9.22 -11.55 -6.25
N LYS A 217 -10.46 -11.08 -6.04
CA LYS A 217 -11.52 -11.14 -7.04
C LYS A 217 -11.21 -10.32 -8.30
N ALA A 218 -10.67 -9.10 -8.14
CA ALA A 218 -10.38 -8.20 -9.26
C ALA A 218 -9.18 -8.64 -10.11
N THR A 219 -8.25 -9.38 -9.51
CA THR A 219 -7.03 -9.89 -10.18
C THR A 219 -7.17 -11.34 -10.64
N ASP A 220 -8.27 -12.01 -10.32
CA ASP A 220 -8.47 -13.46 -10.52
C ASP A 220 -7.36 -14.32 -9.89
N LEU A 221 -6.78 -13.82 -8.79
CA LEU A 221 -5.74 -14.53 -8.03
C LEU A 221 -6.35 -15.27 -6.84
N PRO A 222 -5.85 -16.46 -6.47
CA PRO A 222 -6.32 -17.17 -5.28
C PRO A 222 -6.02 -16.36 -4.00
N TYR A 223 -6.98 -16.35 -3.09
CA TYR A 223 -6.80 -15.79 -1.74
C TYR A 223 -6.35 -16.87 -0.76
N ILE A 224 -5.26 -16.59 -0.04
CA ILE A 224 -4.68 -17.48 0.97
C ILE A 224 -4.79 -16.81 2.35
N ASP A 225 -5.56 -17.45 3.27
CA ASP A 225 -5.78 -16.98 4.65
C ASP A 225 -4.62 -17.34 5.61
#